data_64718bbd488b66590aab2cb889533de4
#
_entry.id   64718bbd488b66590aab2cb889533de4
#
_cell.length_a   1.000
_cell.length_b   1.000
_cell.length_c   1.000
_cell.angle_alpha   90.00
_cell.angle_beta   90.00
_cell.angle_gamma   90.00
#
_symmetry.space_group_name_H-M   'P 1'
#
loop_
_entity.id
_entity.type
_entity.pdbx_description
1 polymer ?
#
loop_
_entity_poly.entity_id
_entity_poly.type
_entity_poly.pdbx_seq_one_letter_code
_entity_poly.pdbx_strand_id
1 'polypeptide(L)'
;MPTLIMTGKLEKSWNHWVATDDGYKSARQAVGTKDIYRGHSADAPTSIHAVSWTPSTQVWEDFMAANGEVIKEAELIANSTQVTICSD
;
A
#
# COMPACT_ATOMS: atom_id res chain seq x y z
N MET A 1 18.08 -3.44 1.47
CA MET A 1 17.00 -2.48 1.72
C MET A 1 15.70 -3.06 1.26
N PRO A 2 14.68 -3.10 2.11
CA PRO A 2 13.49 -3.87 1.76
C PRO A 2 12.62 -3.22 0.69
N THR A 3 12.18 -4.07 -0.23
CA THR A 3 11.14 -3.76 -1.19
C THR A 3 9.87 -4.48 -0.75
N LEU A 4 8.77 -3.75 -0.71
CA LEU A 4 7.49 -4.27 -0.29
C LEU A 4 6.64 -4.55 -1.52
N ILE A 5 6.16 -5.78 -1.65
CA ILE A 5 5.22 -6.17 -2.70
C ILE A 5 3.88 -6.45 -2.03
N MET A 6 2.89 -5.63 -2.31
CA MET A 6 1.56 -5.72 -1.69
C MET A 6 0.52 -6.12 -2.72
N THR A 7 -0.36 -7.03 -2.32
CA THR A 7 -1.57 -7.35 -3.06
C THR A 7 -2.77 -7.26 -2.12
N GLY A 8 -3.91 -6.89 -2.65
CA GLY A 8 -5.13 -6.81 -1.85
C GLY A 8 -6.36 -6.68 -2.73
N LYS A 9 -7.53 -6.77 -2.10
CA LYS A 9 -8.82 -6.60 -2.78
C LYS A 9 -9.56 -5.42 -2.19
N LEU A 10 -10.18 -4.63 -3.06
CA LEU A 10 -10.91 -3.42 -2.69
C LEU A 10 -12.41 -3.73 -2.53
N GLU A 11 -13.04 -3.10 -1.54
CA GLU A 11 -14.50 -3.09 -1.40
C GLU A 11 -15.14 -2.08 -2.34
N LYS A 12 -14.41 -1.00 -2.66
CA LYS A 12 -14.86 0.05 -3.57
C LYS A 12 -13.99 0.08 -4.83
N SER A 13 -14.18 1.12 -5.64
CA SER A 13 -13.52 1.24 -6.93
C SER A 13 -12.02 1.51 -6.82
N TRP A 14 -11.31 1.21 -7.90
CA TRP A 14 -9.92 1.62 -8.08
C TRP A 14 -9.72 3.13 -7.88
N ASN A 15 -10.62 3.95 -8.45
CA ASN A 15 -10.50 5.40 -8.33
C ASN A 15 -10.61 5.87 -6.88
N HIS A 16 -11.45 5.25 -6.08
CA HIS A 16 -11.54 5.56 -4.65
C HIS A 16 -10.23 5.24 -3.94
N TRP A 17 -9.65 4.07 -4.21
CA TRP A 17 -8.38 3.67 -3.60
C TRP A 17 -7.24 4.60 -4.02
N VAL A 18 -7.16 4.98 -5.30
CA VAL A 18 -6.13 5.90 -5.81
C VAL A 18 -6.21 7.24 -5.10
N ALA A 19 -7.41 7.79 -4.93
CA ALA A 19 -7.60 9.06 -4.23
C ALA A 19 -7.12 8.97 -2.77
N THR A 20 -7.43 7.89 -2.07
CA THR A 20 -6.98 7.67 -0.69
C THR A 20 -5.47 7.50 -0.63
N ASP A 21 -4.90 6.69 -1.51
CA ASP A 21 -3.47 6.44 -1.57
C ASP A 21 -2.68 7.72 -1.84
N ASP A 22 -3.16 8.55 -2.78
CA ASP A 22 -2.54 9.84 -3.09
C ASP A 22 -2.62 10.81 -1.90
N GLY A 23 -3.67 10.75 -1.12
CA GLY A 23 -3.83 11.58 0.08
C GLY A 23 -2.78 11.31 1.14
N TYR A 24 -2.18 10.13 1.15
CA TYR A 24 -1.14 9.74 2.12
C TYR A 24 0.27 9.69 1.53
N LYS A 25 0.44 10.10 0.27
CA LYS A 25 1.74 10.08 -0.39
C LYS A 25 2.79 10.92 0.36
N SER A 26 2.41 12.12 0.80
CA SER A 26 3.32 12.99 1.56
C SER A 26 3.77 12.34 2.87
N ALA A 27 2.88 11.65 3.56
CA ALA A 27 3.19 10.96 4.80
C ALA A 27 4.19 9.83 4.57
N ARG A 28 4.03 9.06 3.48
CA ARG A 28 4.97 8.00 3.12
C ARG A 28 6.35 8.59 2.79
N GLN A 29 6.39 9.67 2.02
CA GLN A 29 7.64 10.34 1.66
C GLN A 29 8.37 10.89 2.89
N ALA A 30 7.62 11.38 3.88
CA ALA A 30 8.19 11.92 5.11
C ALA A 30 9.00 10.89 5.91
N VAL A 31 8.67 9.61 5.80
CA VAL A 31 9.41 8.52 6.44
C VAL A 31 10.38 7.81 5.49
N GLY A 32 10.60 8.38 4.30
CA GLY A 32 11.55 7.85 3.32
C GLY A 32 11.04 6.69 2.47
N THR A 33 9.77 6.37 2.56
CA THR A 33 9.16 5.32 1.73
C THR A 33 8.89 5.86 0.33
N LYS A 34 9.27 5.09 -0.68
CA LYS A 34 9.11 5.47 -2.09
C LYS A 34 8.16 4.54 -2.80
N ASP A 35 7.19 5.10 -3.49
CA ASP A 35 6.29 4.35 -4.36
C ASP A 35 7.02 4.01 -5.66
N ILE A 36 7.08 2.73 -6.00
CA ILE A 36 7.73 2.25 -7.23
C ILE A 36 6.68 1.97 -8.30
N TYR A 37 5.59 1.30 -7.92
CA TYR A 37 4.53 0.91 -8.84
C TYR A 37 3.22 0.72 -8.09
N ARG A 38 2.11 1.04 -8.76
CA ARG A 38 0.78 0.62 -8.35
C ARG A 38 -0.06 0.31 -9.58
N GLY A 39 -0.93 -0.68 -9.47
CA GLY A 39 -1.81 -1.06 -10.55
C GLY A 39 -2.85 -2.05 -10.06
N HIS A 40 -3.74 -2.44 -10.98
CA HIS A 40 -4.73 -3.48 -10.71
C HIS A 40 -4.64 -4.56 -11.78
N SER A 41 -5.22 -5.72 -11.50
CA SER A 41 -5.30 -6.78 -12.49
C SER A 41 -6.16 -6.32 -13.67
N ALA A 42 -5.74 -6.64 -14.90
CA ALA A 42 -6.38 -6.14 -16.10
C ALA A 42 -7.85 -6.56 -16.22
N ASP A 43 -8.17 -7.74 -15.71
CA ASP A 43 -9.53 -8.32 -15.73
C ASP A 43 -10.24 -8.23 -14.39
N ALA A 44 -9.61 -7.63 -13.37
CA ALA A 44 -10.16 -7.51 -12.03
C ALA A 44 -9.73 -6.18 -11.39
N PRO A 45 -10.42 -5.07 -11.72
CA PRO A 45 -10.01 -3.72 -11.26
C PRO A 45 -10.00 -3.52 -9.74
N THR A 46 -10.62 -4.41 -8.99
CA THR A 46 -10.60 -4.38 -7.53
C THR A 46 -9.49 -5.22 -6.90
N SER A 47 -8.71 -5.93 -7.72
CA SER A 47 -7.50 -6.64 -7.25
C SER A 47 -6.29 -5.76 -7.51
N ILE A 48 -5.72 -5.20 -6.43
CA ILE A 48 -4.63 -4.23 -6.53
C ILE A 48 -3.27 -4.85 -6.25
N HIS A 49 -2.27 -4.24 -6.86
CA HIS A 49 -0.86 -4.60 -6.68
C HIS A 49 -0.06 -3.32 -6.50
N ALA A 50 0.81 -3.28 -5.50
CA ALA A 50 1.66 -2.13 -5.25
C ALA A 50 3.06 -2.58 -4.86
N VAL A 51 4.06 -1.83 -5.31
CA VAL A 51 5.45 -2.06 -4.97
C VAL A 51 6.01 -0.77 -4.39
N SER A 52 6.64 -0.87 -3.23
CA SER A 52 7.23 0.27 -2.54
C SER A 52 8.60 -0.10 -1.99
N TRP A 53 9.46 0.90 -1.87
CA TRP A 53 10.74 0.77 -1.20
C TRP A 53 10.68 1.51 0.13
N THR A 54 11.25 0.93 1.17
CA THR A 54 11.32 1.56 2.49
C THR A 54 12.73 1.46 3.04
N PRO A 55 13.18 2.45 3.89
CA PRO A 55 14.52 2.39 4.47
C PRO A 55 14.75 1.18 5.37
N SER A 56 13.70 0.72 6.06
CA SER A 56 13.78 -0.49 6.88
C SER A 56 12.37 -1.05 7.09
N THR A 57 12.29 -2.33 7.43
CA THR A 57 11.03 -2.98 7.79
C THR A 57 10.37 -2.28 8.98
N GLN A 58 11.17 -1.85 9.96
CA GLN A 58 10.65 -1.16 11.15
C GLN A 58 9.98 0.17 10.80
N VAL A 59 10.56 0.93 9.89
CA VAL A 59 9.96 2.19 9.42
C VAL A 59 8.58 1.95 8.82
N TRP A 60 8.45 0.93 7.99
CA TRP A 60 7.17 0.58 7.39
C TRP A 60 6.15 0.11 8.44
N GLU A 61 6.56 -0.75 9.36
CA GLU A 61 5.69 -1.24 10.43
C GLU A 61 5.18 -0.09 11.31
N ASP A 62 6.06 0.83 11.69
CA ASP A 62 5.70 2.01 12.48
C ASP A 62 4.73 2.91 11.72
N PHE A 63 4.96 3.11 10.42
CA PHE A 63 4.07 3.89 9.57
C PHE A 63 2.67 3.26 9.52
N MET A 64 2.58 1.96 9.30
CA MET A 64 1.31 1.26 9.24
C MET A 64 0.57 1.30 10.58
N ALA A 65 1.29 1.18 11.69
CA ALA A 65 0.71 1.29 13.03
C ALA A 65 0.16 2.70 13.30
N ALA A 66 0.90 3.74 12.90
CA ALA A 66 0.51 5.13 13.10
C ALA A 66 -0.66 5.54 12.17
N ASN A 67 -0.79 4.89 11.02
CA ASN A 67 -1.77 5.25 9.99
C ASN A 67 -2.78 4.12 9.72
N GLY A 68 -3.18 3.41 10.77
CA GLY A 68 -4.16 2.31 10.64
C GLY A 68 -5.47 2.72 9.99
N GLU A 69 -5.87 3.98 10.11
CA GLU A 69 -7.07 4.50 9.46
C GLU A 69 -6.93 4.60 7.94
N VAL A 70 -5.71 4.70 7.41
CA VAL A 70 -5.44 4.69 5.97
C VAL A 70 -5.98 3.43 5.33
N ILE A 71 -5.72 2.29 5.96
CA ILE A 71 -6.18 0.99 5.49
C ILE A 71 -7.70 0.94 5.51
N LYS A 72 -8.30 1.49 6.55
CA LYS A 72 -9.75 1.55 6.70
C LYS A 72 -10.39 2.48 5.68
N GLU A 73 -9.80 3.65 5.43
CA GLU A 73 -10.29 4.60 4.42
C GLU A 73 -10.11 4.07 3.00
N ALA A 74 -9.06 3.30 2.76
CA ALA A 74 -8.83 2.65 1.47
C ALA A 74 -9.85 1.54 1.20
N GLU A 75 -10.57 1.11 2.25
CA GLU A 75 -11.62 0.11 2.16
C GLU A 75 -11.17 -1.20 1.53
N LEU A 76 -10.01 -1.68 2.00
CA LEU A 76 -9.52 -3.01 1.65
C LEU A 76 -10.37 -4.07 2.35
N ILE A 77 -10.71 -5.11 1.62
CA ILE A 77 -11.42 -6.26 2.18
C ILE A 77 -10.53 -6.91 3.24
N ALA A 78 -11.09 -7.13 4.43
CA ALA A 78 -10.36 -7.70 5.54
C ALA A 78 -9.73 -9.05 5.16
N ASN A 79 -8.50 -9.25 5.60
CA ASN A 79 -7.70 -10.47 5.36
C ASN A 79 -7.35 -10.73 3.88
N SER A 80 -7.61 -9.78 2.98
CA SER A 80 -7.22 -9.92 1.57
C SER A 80 -5.82 -9.38 1.27
N THR A 81 -5.31 -8.52 2.13
CA THR A 81 -4.01 -7.88 1.91
C THR A 81 -2.87 -8.82 2.28
N GLN A 82 -1.95 -8.99 1.33
CA GLN A 82 -0.71 -9.75 1.54
C GLN A 82 0.46 -8.85 1.20
N VAL A 83 1.48 -8.88 2.04
CA VAL A 83 2.71 -8.13 1.84
C VAL A 83 3.88 -9.09 1.86
N THR A 84 4.68 -9.07 0.80
CA THR A 84 5.95 -9.78 0.75
C THR A 84 7.06 -8.77 0.93
N ILE A 85 7.91 -8.99 1.92
CA ILE A 85 9.08 -8.14 2.18
C ILE A 85 10.28 -8.80 1.54
N CYS A 86 10.85 -8.13 0.54
CA CYS A 86 12.02 -8.62 -0.18
C CYS A 86 13.24 -7.79 0.21
N SER A 87 14.35 -8.47 0.44
CA SER A 87 15.63 -7.80 0.65
C SER A 87 16.61 -8.19 -0.44
N ASP A 88 17.45 -7.25 -0.80
CA ASP A 88 18.50 -7.41 -1.83
C ASP A 88 19.91 -7.32 -1.24
#